data_0d67f272fcc37141ecbc29389a249a30
#
_entry.id   0d67f272fcc37141ecbc29389a249a30
#
_cell.length_a   1.000
_cell.length_b   1.000
_cell.length_c   1.000
_cell.angle_alpha   90.00
_cell.angle_beta   90.00
_cell.angle_gamma   90.00
#
_symmetry.space_group_name_H-M   'P 1'
#
loop_
_entity.id
_entity.type
_entity.pdbx_description
1 polymer ?
#
loop_
_entity_poly.entity_id
_entity_poly.type
_entity_poly.pdbx_seq_one_letter_code
_entity_poly.pdbx_strand_id
1 'polypeptide(L)'
;MNNNSFDINVRTLDFHNRKIEINYVSSLCSDELIAYLVEGITNAKGKTLKDCLNNGDVKEETNTTKYEYAMLTGCAIVKDLEKQKVYVLDTRHFPSRSIDEPDTEKSVRGSKDGFNENLLNCAGLIRRRIRTLDLVMEKVTVGKTNKLDICLCYLQSKIDKTMLKSIKERLQEIKNEDLIMTDRALEELIFDQGYNPFPLVRYSERPDVVSTHIHHGYLAIICDTSSSVMMLPTTLFEILEHVEEHRQTPIIGTFIRLIRFSAVFLSIYLVPLWMLIVNQGSVSLKKLFSIILVELAVELLRIATIHTPDSISNTMGMIAAILLGEFAIELGFFSGEILLFVSIGNVCG
;
A
#
# COMPACT_ATOMS: atom_id res chain seq x y z
N MET A 1 22.61 -13.23 -12.58
CA MET A 1 21.60 -12.37 -11.95
C MET A 1 21.60 -12.66 -10.46
N ASN A 2 22.21 -11.81 -9.64
CA ASN A 2 22.12 -11.93 -8.17
C ASN A 2 21.01 -10.95 -7.73
N ASN A 3 19.77 -11.36 -7.90
CA ASN A 3 18.66 -10.53 -7.45
C ASN A 3 18.00 -11.22 -6.26
N ASN A 4 18.06 -10.60 -5.08
CA ASN A 4 17.49 -11.10 -3.83
C ASN A 4 15.94 -10.99 -3.82
N SER A 5 15.30 -10.97 -4.98
CA SER A 5 13.86 -10.86 -5.14
C SER A 5 13.23 -12.26 -5.15
N PHE A 6 12.29 -12.53 -4.25
CA PHE A 6 11.63 -13.84 -4.13
C PHE A 6 10.70 -14.16 -5.30
N ASP A 7 10.23 -13.13 -6.01
CA ASP A 7 9.34 -13.26 -7.16
C ASP A 7 10.07 -13.61 -8.47
N ILE A 8 11.41 -13.48 -8.51
CA ILE A 8 12.23 -13.86 -9.67
C ILE A 8 12.76 -15.26 -9.46
N ASN A 9 12.23 -16.19 -10.24
CA ASN A 9 12.61 -17.59 -10.17
C ASN A 9 13.52 -17.99 -11.31
N VAL A 10 14.52 -18.82 -10.98
CA VAL A 10 15.45 -19.43 -11.92
C VAL A 10 15.37 -20.93 -11.74
N ARG A 11 14.91 -21.65 -12.76
CA ARG A 11 14.90 -23.13 -12.79
C ARG A 11 15.91 -23.63 -13.80
N THR A 12 16.78 -24.55 -13.36
CA THR A 12 17.72 -25.24 -14.25
C THR A 12 17.18 -26.62 -14.55
N LEU A 13 17.10 -26.96 -15.83
CA LEU A 13 16.65 -28.26 -16.36
C LEU A 13 17.73 -28.88 -17.23
N ASP A 14 17.79 -30.21 -17.26
CA ASP A 14 18.65 -30.97 -18.17
C ASP A 14 17.88 -31.36 -19.43
N PHE A 15 18.36 -30.90 -20.58
CA PHE A 15 17.80 -31.21 -21.90
C PHE A 15 18.87 -31.87 -22.79
N HIS A 16 18.75 -33.14 -23.06
CA HIS A 16 19.73 -33.90 -23.87
C HIS A 16 21.21 -33.65 -23.48
N ASN A 17 21.52 -33.79 -22.21
CA ASN A 17 22.84 -33.50 -21.60
C ASN A 17 23.26 -32.00 -21.67
N ARG A 18 22.35 -31.08 -21.90
CA ARG A 18 22.58 -29.63 -21.87
C ARG A 18 21.83 -28.99 -20.73
N LYS A 19 22.40 -27.94 -20.15
CA LYS A 19 21.74 -27.17 -19.10
C LYS A 19 20.93 -26.01 -19.71
N ILE A 20 19.65 -25.97 -19.38
CA ILE A 20 18.73 -24.91 -19.78
C ILE A 20 18.26 -24.21 -18.52
N GLU A 21 18.27 -22.87 -18.54
CA GLU A 21 17.72 -22.04 -17.47
C GLU A 21 16.39 -21.44 -17.92
N ILE A 22 15.37 -21.55 -17.07
CA ILE A 22 14.08 -20.86 -17.21
C ILE A 22 14.03 -19.77 -16.15
N ASN A 23 14.00 -18.52 -16.60
CA ASN A 23 13.90 -17.35 -15.75
C ASN A 23 12.54 -16.70 -15.92
N TYR A 24 11.81 -16.49 -14.84
CA TYR A 24 10.46 -15.90 -14.86
C TYR A 24 10.11 -15.19 -13.56
N VAL A 25 9.15 -14.28 -13.64
CA VAL A 25 8.59 -13.58 -12.46
C VAL A 25 7.30 -14.28 -12.05
N SER A 26 7.31 -14.99 -10.92
CA SER A 26 6.18 -15.82 -10.47
C SER A 26 4.89 -15.01 -10.24
N SER A 27 5.01 -13.77 -9.79
CA SER A 27 3.86 -12.89 -9.55
C SER A 27 3.16 -12.38 -10.83
N LEU A 28 3.74 -12.61 -12.01
CA LEU A 28 3.25 -12.11 -13.30
C LEU A 28 3.05 -13.21 -14.35
N CYS A 29 3.43 -14.45 -14.03
CA CYS A 29 3.34 -15.60 -14.93
C CYS A 29 2.25 -16.57 -14.48
N SER A 30 1.64 -17.28 -15.43
CA SER A 30 0.74 -18.40 -15.12
C SER A 30 1.54 -19.63 -14.70
N ASP A 31 1.25 -20.17 -13.51
CA ASP A 31 1.86 -21.41 -13.02
C ASP A 31 1.59 -22.60 -13.95
N GLU A 32 0.39 -22.66 -14.55
CA GLU A 32 0.03 -23.70 -15.50
C GLU A 32 0.91 -23.65 -16.76
N LEU A 33 1.11 -22.45 -17.35
CA LEU A 33 1.96 -22.30 -18.52
C LEU A 33 3.43 -22.61 -18.21
N ILE A 34 3.91 -22.25 -17.03
CA ILE A 34 5.26 -22.61 -16.59
C ILE A 34 5.38 -24.12 -16.38
N ALA A 35 4.37 -24.78 -15.80
CA ALA A 35 4.36 -26.25 -15.63
C ALA A 35 4.36 -26.96 -16.99
N TYR A 36 3.55 -26.55 -17.95
CA TYR A 36 3.54 -27.09 -19.32
C TYR A 36 4.89 -26.90 -20.02
N LEU A 37 5.52 -25.75 -19.81
CA LEU A 37 6.85 -25.47 -20.38
C LEU A 37 7.92 -26.41 -19.81
N VAL A 38 7.93 -26.60 -18.50
CA VAL A 38 8.84 -27.53 -17.81
C VAL A 38 8.62 -28.96 -18.28
N GLU A 39 7.36 -29.41 -18.38
CA GLU A 39 6.98 -30.74 -18.86
C GLU A 39 7.39 -30.95 -20.32
N GLY A 40 7.14 -29.97 -21.18
CA GLY A 40 7.52 -30.01 -22.60
C GLY A 40 9.03 -30.15 -22.81
N ILE A 41 9.84 -29.47 -22.00
CA ILE A 41 11.30 -29.60 -22.02
C ILE A 41 11.78 -30.95 -21.47
N THR A 42 11.18 -31.42 -20.38
CA THR A 42 11.59 -32.67 -19.72
C THR A 42 11.22 -33.92 -20.55
N ASN A 43 10.05 -33.89 -21.20
CA ASN A 43 9.54 -35.03 -22.00
C ASN A 43 9.99 -35.01 -23.48
N ALA A 44 10.92 -34.15 -23.84
CA ALA A 44 11.36 -33.93 -25.21
C ALA A 44 12.23 -35.06 -25.75
N LYS A 45 11.62 -36.15 -26.25
CA LYS A 45 12.33 -37.21 -26.93
C LYS A 45 12.56 -36.84 -28.41
N GLY A 46 13.82 -36.55 -28.79
CA GLY A 46 14.22 -36.35 -30.17
C GLY A 46 13.76 -35.06 -30.86
N LYS A 47 13.22 -34.10 -30.11
CA LYS A 47 12.78 -32.77 -30.59
C LYS A 47 13.84 -31.71 -30.39
N THR A 48 13.82 -30.65 -31.19
CA THR A 48 14.64 -29.47 -30.91
C THR A 48 14.06 -28.69 -29.74
N LEU A 49 14.87 -27.90 -29.02
CA LEU A 49 14.37 -27.07 -27.92
C LEU A 49 13.21 -26.19 -28.36
N LYS A 50 13.32 -25.60 -29.57
CA LYS A 50 12.28 -24.75 -30.13
C LYS A 50 10.95 -25.50 -30.35
N ASP A 51 10.99 -26.77 -30.73
CA ASP A 51 9.79 -27.58 -30.92
C ASP A 51 9.11 -27.98 -29.61
N CYS A 52 9.86 -27.95 -28.50
CA CYS A 52 9.35 -28.19 -27.15
C CYS A 52 8.69 -26.97 -26.52
N LEU A 53 8.99 -25.77 -27.05
CA LEU A 53 8.46 -24.50 -26.57
C LEU A 53 7.15 -24.10 -27.29
N ASN A 54 6.48 -25.03 -27.99
CA ASN A 54 5.37 -24.78 -28.92
C ASN A 54 4.07 -24.25 -28.29
N ASN A 55 4.05 -23.83 -27.04
CA ASN A 55 2.86 -23.32 -26.36
C ASN A 55 2.73 -21.78 -26.43
N GLY A 56 2.96 -21.18 -27.59
CA GLY A 56 2.77 -19.74 -27.77
C GLY A 56 3.74 -19.09 -28.74
N ASP A 57 3.70 -17.77 -28.84
CA ASP A 57 4.64 -16.96 -29.62
C ASP A 57 6.05 -17.06 -29.00
N VAL A 58 6.89 -17.93 -29.58
CA VAL A 58 8.31 -18.08 -29.17
C VAL A 58 9.17 -17.16 -30.02
N LYS A 59 9.80 -16.18 -29.40
CA LYS A 59 10.73 -15.26 -30.04
C LYS A 59 12.15 -15.55 -29.60
N GLU A 60 13.07 -15.70 -30.55
CA GLU A 60 14.50 -15.76 -30.27
C GLU A 60 15.00 -14.29 -30.11
N GLU A 61 15.61 -13.98 -28.99
CA GLU A 61 16.12 -12.62 -28.71
C GLU A 61 17.57 -12.74 -28.20
N THR A 62 18.45 -11.92 -28.74
CA THR A 62 19.88 -11.88 -28.40
C THR A 62 20.23 -10.70 -27.52
N ASN A 63 19.38 -9.68 -27.46
CA ASN A 63 19.66 -8.47 -26.71
C ASN A 63 19.24 -8.66 -25.22
N THR A 64 20.24 -8.58 -24.34
CA THR A 64 20.06 -8.76 -22.88
C THR A 64 19.01 -7.82 -22.31
N THR A 65 19.04 -6.56 -22.63
CA THR A 65 18.09 -5.57 -22.10
C THR A 65 16.65 -5.86 -22.51
N LYS A 66 16.46 -6.36 -23.74
CA LYS A 66 15.11 -6.68 -24.25
C LYS A 66 14.53 -7.90 -23.57
N TYR A 67 15.27 -9.00 -23.42
CA TYR A 67 14.71 -10.18 -22.77
C TYR A 67 14.56 -9.98 -21.25
N GLU A 68 15.41 -9.19 -20.59
CA GLU A 68 15.23 -8.80 -19.20
C GLU A 68 13.95 -7.98 -19.00
N TYR A 69 13.71 -7.02 -19.88
CA TYR A 69 12.45 -6.26 -19.87
C TYR A 69 11.24 -7.17 -20.13
N ALA A 70 11.35 -8.11 -21.08
CA ALA A 70 10.28 -9.08 -21.35
C ALA A 70 9.97 -9.94 -20.12
N MET A 71 11.00 -10.40 -19.39
CA MET A 71 10.84 -11.14 -18.13
C MET A 71 10.09 -10.31 -17.10
N LEU A 72 10.46 -9.05 -16.92
CA LEU A 72 9.81 -8.14 -15.98
C LEU A 72 8.38 -7.74 -16.39
N THR A 73 7.97 -8.07 -17.62
CA THR A 73 6.59 -7.91 -18.08
C THR A 73 5.75 -9.19 -17.99
N GLY A 74 6.31 -10.28 -17.44
CA GLY A 74 5.61 -11.56 -17.24
C GLY A 74 5.85 -12.59 -18.32
N CYS A 75 6.88 -12.44 -19.16
CA CYS A 75 7.31 -13.48 -20.09
C CYS A 75 8.31 -14.43 -19.41
N ALA A 76 8.26 -15.71 -19.75
CA ALA A 76 9.29 -16.65 -19.38
C ALA A 76 10.47 -16.59 -20.36
N ILE A 77 11.69 -16.60 -19.82
CA ILE A 77 12.93 -16.59 -20.61
C ILE A 77 13.58 -17.95 -20.49
N VAL A 78 13.76 -18.62 -21.61
CA VAL A 78 14.45 -19.92 -21.67
C VAL A 78 15.82 -19.72 -22.31
N LYS A 79 16.88 -19.99 -21.55
CA LYS A 79 18.29 -19.83 -21.98
C LYS A 79 18.92 -21.21 -22.20
N ASP A 80 19.41 -21.45 -23.40
CA ASP A 80 20.32 -22.57 -23.68
C ASP A 80 21.77 -22.11 -23.42
N LEU A 81 22.34 -22.58 -22.31
CA LEU A 81 23.66 -22.13 -21.85
C LEU A 81 24.81 -22.58 -22.79
N GLU A 82 24.63 -23.68 -23.52
CA GLU A 82 25.66 -24.19 -24.43
C GLU A 82 25.59 -23.51 -25.81
N LYS A 83 24.37 -23.34 -26.33
CA LYS A 83 24.17 -22.69 -27.63
C LYS A 83 24.11 -21.15 -27.56
N GLN A 84 24.13 -20.59 -26.38
CA GLN A 84 23.96 -19.14 -26.11
C GLN A 84 22.73 -18.53 -26.78
N LYS A 85 21.64 -19.33 -26.87
CA LYS A 85 20.37 -18.91 -27.44
C LYS A 85 19.38 -18.61 -26.34
N VAL A 86 18.63 -17.52 -26.51
CA VAL A 86 17.61 -17.08 -25.55
C VAL A 86 16.25 -17.03 -26.27
N TYR A 87 15.28 -17.70 -25.69
CA TYR A 87 13.90 -17.73 -26.17
C TYR A 87 13.00 -17.00 -25.18
N VAL A 88 12.14 -16.14 -25.68
CA VAL A 88 11.14 -15.39 -24.90
C VAL A 88 9.76 -16.01 -25.21
N LEU A 89 9.06 -16.41 -24.16
CA LEU A 89 7.72 -17.01 -24.24
C LEU A 89 6.71 -16.13 -23.51
N ASP A 90 5.54 -15.95 -24.11
CA ASP A 90 4.45 -15.22 -23.44
C ASP A 90 3.75 -16.14 -22.43
N THR A 91 3.99 -15.89 -21.15
CA THR A 91 3.40 -16.61 -20.02
C THR A 91 2.63 -15.66 -19.10
N ARG A 92 2.30 -14.48 -19.60
CA ARG A 92 1.71 -13.40 -18.80
C ARG A 92 0.38 -13.79 -18.18
N HIS A 93 0.32 -13.65 -16.89
CA HIS A 93 -0.90 -13.68 -16.10
C HIS A 93 -0.86 -12.58 -15.07
N PHE A 94 -1.65 -11.55 -15.27
CA PHE A 94 -1.64 -10.41 -14.35
C PHE A 94 -2.70 -10.62 -13.26
N PRO A 95 -2.32 -10.41 -11.99
CA PRO A 95 -3.30 -10.38 -10.92
C PRO A 95 -4.38 -9.34 -11.25
N SER A 96 -5.60 -9.78 -11.32
CA SER A 96 -6.76 -8.90 -11.48
C SER A 96 -7.74 -9.16 -10.34
N ARG A 97 -8.11 -8.13 -9.62
CA ARG A 97 -9.20 -8.18 -8.65
C ARG A 97 -10.54 -8.03 -9.40
N SER A 98 -11.60 -8.67 -8.90
CA SER A 98 -12.97 -8.19 -9.16
C SER A 98 -13.01 -6.72 -8.74
N ILE A 99 -13.62 -5.89 -9.56
CA ILE A 99 -13.58 -4.41 -9.54
C ILE A 99 -14.09 -3.85 -8.19
N ASP A 100 -13.26 -3.88 -7.15
CA ASP A 100 -13.52 -3.18 -5.89
C ASP A 100 -12.43 -2.13 -5.67
N GLU A 101 -12.84 -0.88 -5.74
CA GLU A 101 -11.99 0.26 -5.39
C GLU A 101 -11.82 0.27 -3.87
N PRO A 102 -10.62 0.52 -3.35
CA PRO A 102 -10.40 0.64 -1.92
C PRO A 102 -11.30 1.73 -1.31
N ASP A 103 -11.97 1.40 -0.20
CA ASP A 103 -12.89 2.35 0.44
C ASP A 103 -12.16 3.52 1.10
N THR A 104 -10.94 3.30 1.53
CA THR A 104 -10.12 4.26 2.30
C THR A 104 -9.49 5.35 1.44
N GLU A 105 -9.22 5.09 0.15
CA GLU A 105 -8.53 6.03 -0.74
C GLU A 105 -9.21 6.09 -2.11
N LYS A 106 -10.50 6.44 -2.16
CA LYS A 106 -11.26 6.56 -3.41
C LYS A 106 -10.70 7.66 -4.29
N SER A 107 -10.58 7.38 -5.59
CA SER A 107 -10.11 8.37 -6.57
C SER A 107 -11.12 8.58 -7.70
N VAL A 108 -11.30 9.85 -8.08
CA VAL A 108 -12.23 10.23 -9.17
C VAL A 108 -11.73 9.72 -10.52
N ARG A 109 -10.40 9.68 -10.73
CA ARG A 109 -9.77 9.24 -11.98
C ARG A 109 -8.55 8.37 -11.70
N GLY A 110 -8.28 7.40 -12.58
CA GLY A 110 -7.05 6.59 -12.58
C GLY A 110 -7.28 5.12 -12.31
N SER A 111 -6.25 4.48 -11.80
CA SER A 111 -6.26 3.05 -11.45
C SER A 111 -7.24 2.82 -10.31
N LYS A 112 -8.11 1.84 -10.45
CA LYS A 112 -9.08 1.43 -9.43
C LYS A 112 -8.68 0.10 -8.78
N ASP A 113 -7.50 -0.44 -9.15
CA ASP A 113 -7.00 -1.65 -8.54
C ASP A 113 -6.50 -1.39 -7.12
N GLY A 114 -6.90 -2.23 -6.20
CA GLY A 114 -6.46 -2.27 -4.81
C GLY A 114 -5.62 -3.50 -4.52
N PHE A 115 -4.86 -3.46 -3.41
CA PHE A 115 -4.24 -4.64 -2.86
C PHE A 115 -5.29 -5.60 -2.30
N ASN A 116 -4.92 -6.86 -2.20
CA ASN A 116 -5.72 -7.90 -1.57
C ASN A 116 -4.88 -8.63 -0.51
N GLU A 117 -5.47 -9.64 0.13
CA GLU A 117 -4.84 -10.39 1.22
C GLU A 117 -3.77 -11.38 0.76
N ASN A 118 -3.51 -11.50 -0.55
CA ASN A 118 -2.50 -12.41 -1.09
C ASN A 118 -1.20 -11.67 -1.40
N LEU A 119 -0.14 -12.04 -0.69
CA LEU A 119 1.19 -11.45 -0.81
C LEU A 119 1.74 -11.45 -2.25
N LEU A 120 1.56 -12.56 -2.97
CA LEU A 120 2.09 -12.72 -4.32
C LEU A 120 1.35 -11.81 -5.32
N ASN A 121 0.04 -11.66 -5.17
CA ASN A 121 -0.75 -10.76 -5.99
C ASN A 121 -0.35 -9.30 -5.74
N CYS A 122 -0.16 -8.92 -4.49
CA CYS A 122 0.29 -7.56 -4.11
C CYS A 122 1.68 -7.26 -4.69
N ALA A 123 2.61 -8.20 -4.58
CA ALA A 123 3.93 -8.11 -5.21
C ALA A 123 3.83 -7.94 -6.73
N GLY A 124 2.95 -8.71 -7.39
CA GLY A 124 2.68 -8.62 -8.82
C GLY A 124 2.17 -7.26 -9.26
N LEU A 125 1.25 -6.66 -8.50
CA LEU A 125 0.72 -5.31 -8.77
C LEU A 125 1.80 -4.23 -8.71
N ILE A 126 2.75 -4.33 -7.76
CA ILE A 126 3.90 -3.43 -7.67
C ILE A 126 4.88 -3.69 -8.81
N ARG A 127 5.23 -4.96 -9.07
CA ARG A 127 6.16 -5.35 -10.16
C ARG A 127 5.66 -4.90 -11.53
N ARG A 128 4.36 -4.98 -11.76
CA ARG A 128 3.74 -4.52 -13.01
C ARG A 128 3.96 -3.02 -13.26
N ARG A 129 4.07 -2.22 -12.19
CA ARG A 129 4.30 -0.76 -12.27
C ARG A 129 5.77 -0.40 -12.28
N ILE A 130 6.58 -1.12 -11.52
CA ILE A 130 8.03 -0.87 -11.42
C ILE A 130 8.79 -2.02 -12.09
N ARG A 131 9.01 -1.90 -13.39
CA ARG A 131 9.63 -2.92 -14.25
C ARG A 131 11.14 -2.72 -14.33
N THR A 132 11.82 -2.92 -13.21
CA THR A 132 13.28 -2.84 -13.13
C THR A 132 13.84 -3.95 -12.25
N LEU A 133 15.07 -4.39 -12.56
CA LEU A 133 15.82 -5.33 -11.71
C LEU A 133 16.32 -4.68 -10.42
N ASP A 134 16.32 -3.35 -10.35
CA ASP A 134 16.64 -2.60 -9.13
C ASP A 134 15.57 -2.76 -8.03
N LEU A 135 14.34 -3.14 -8.40
CA LEU A 135 13.29 -3.46 -7.44
C LEU A 135 13.54 -4.81 -6.80
N VAL A 136 13.84 -4.79 -5.52
CA VAL A 136 14.03 -5.96 -4.67
C VAL A 136 12.76 -6.22 -3.88
N MET A 137 12.31 -7.47 -3.88
CA MET A 137 11.20 -7.98 -3.08
C MET A 137 11.72 -9.12 -2.23
N GLU A 138 12.02 -8.84 -0.98
CA GLU A 138 12.64 -9.78 -0.06
C GLU A 138 11.57 -10.38 0.87
N LYS A 139 11.38 -11.70 0.78
CA LYS A 139 10.43 -12.41 1.62
C LYS A 139 11.07 -12.78 2.95
N VAL A 140 10.41 -12.45 4.04
CA VAL A 140 10.82 -12.77 5.42
C VAL A 140 9.63 -13.40 6.12
N THR A 141 9.82 -14.51 6.81
CA THR A 141 8.77 -15.15 7.62
C THR A 141 9.02 -14.83 9.09
N VAL A 142 8.03 -14.27 9.77
CA VAL A 142 8.08 -13.90 11.19
C VAL A 142 6.99 -14.62 11.97
N GLY A 143 7.19 -14.72 13.29
CA GLY A 143 6.29 -15.43 14.19
C GLY A 143 6.68 -16.89 14.41
N LYS A 144 6.35 -17.38 15.60
CA LYS A 144 6.67 -18.74 16.05
C LYS A 144 5.62 -19.75 15.60
N THR A 145 4.36 -19.45 15.86
CA THR A 145 3.23 -20.34 15.62
C THR A 145 2.56 -20.05 14.28
N ASN A 146 2.21 -18.78 14.02
CA ASN A 146 1.48 -18.37 12.82
C ASN A 146 2.34 -18.16 11.57
N LYS A 147 3.68 -18.04 11.70
CA LYS A 147 4.62 -17.94 10.59
C LYS A 147 4.15 -17.01 9.46
N LEU A 148 3.91 -15.74 9.81
CA LEU A 148 3.44 -14.74 8.89
C LEU A 148 4.51 -14.43 7.82
N ASP A 149 4.14 -14.50 6.57
CA ASP A 149 4.98 -14.10 5.45
C ASP A 149 4.88 -12.59 5.22
N ILE A 150 6.03 -11.94 5.15
CA ILE A 150 6.18 -10.50 4.95
C ILE A 150 7.07 -10.27 3.74
N CYS A 151 6.75 -9.29 2.92
CA CYS A 151 7.60 -8.88 1.80
C CYS A 151 8.08 -7.45 1.99
N LEU A 152 9.40 -7.26 1.99
CA LEU A 152 10.05 -5.95 1.96
C LEU A 152 10.29 -5.54 0.51
N CYS A 153 9.62 -4.50 0.05
CA CYS A 153 9.71 -3.99 -1.32
C CYS A 153 10.45 -2.64 -1.33
N TYR A 154 11.55 -2.56 -2.08
CA TYR A 154 12.36 -1.33 -2.17
C TYR A 154 13.21 -1.30 -3.44
N LEU A 155 13.63 -0.09 -3.84
CA LEU A 155 14.66 0.08 -4.88
C LEU A 155 16.05 0.06 -4.25
N GLN A 156 16.89 -0.88 -4.68
CA GLN A 156 18.23 -1.09 -4.11
C GLN A 156 19.14 0.14 -4.25
N SER A 157 18.97 0.90 -5.32
CA SER A 157 19.74 2.11 -5.59
C SER A 157 19.34 3.33 -4.77
N LYS A 158 18.12 3.35 -4.21
CA LYS A 158 17.55 4.55 -3.56
C LYS A 158 17.27 4.39 -2.07
N ILE A 159 17.14 3.15 -1.59
CA ILE A 159 16.79 2.87 -0.18
C ILE A 159 17.88 3.35 0.79
N ASP A 160 17.47 3.86 1.92
CA ASP A 160 18.37 4.07 3.07
C ASP A 160 18.78 2.71 3.66
N LYS A 161 20.05 2.38 3.45
CA LYS A 161 20.63 1.09 3.90
C LYS A 161 20.66 0.97 5.42
N THR A 162 20.74 2.09 6.13
CA THR A 162 20.78 2.12 7.59
C THR A 162 19.42 1.76 8.16
N MET A 163 18.37 2.39 7.63
CA MET A 163 16.98 2.08 7.97
C MET A 163 16.61 0.64 7.63
N LEU A 164 16.94 0.19 6.42
CA LEU A 164 16.66 -1.18 5.97
C LEU A 164 17.31 -2.23 6.89
N LYS A 165 18.58 -1.99 7.29
CA LYS A 165 19.29 -2.88 8.20
C LYS A 165 18.63 -2.94 9.57
N SER A 166 18.28 -1.79 10.14
CA SER A 166 17.58 -1.72 11.43
C SER A 166 16.24 -2.46 11.41
N ILE A 167 15.45 -2.31 10.34
CA ILE A 167 14.18 -3.02 10.20
C ILE A 167 14.38 -4.53 10.09
N LYS A 168 15.37 -4.97 9.32
CA LYS A 168 15.70 -6.41 9.20
C LYS A 168 16.14 -7.02 10.54
N GLU A 169 16.95 -6.30 11.32
CA GLU A 169 17.37 -6.73 12.65
C GLU A 169 16.17 -6.89 13.58
N ARG A 170 15.27 -5.91 13.62
CA ARG A 170 14.03 -5.99 14.41
C ARG A 170 13.11 -7.13 13.97
N LEU A 171 12.93 -7.33 12.67
CA LEU A 171 12.14 -8.46 12.14
C LEU A 171 12.74 -9.83 12.54
N GLN A 172 14.06 -9.92 12.73
CA GLN A 172 14.70 -11.14 13.22
C GLN A 172 14.45 -11.36 14.72
N GLU A 173 14.33 -10.30 15.52
CA GLU A 173 14.02 -10.37 16.95
C GLU A 173 12.56 -10.83 17.17
N ILE A 174 11.62 -10.42 16.32
CA ILE A 174 10.18 -10.76 16.39
C ILE A 174 9.89 -12.25 16.10
N LYS A 175 10.86 -13.05 15.62
CA LYS A 175 10.63 -14.47 15.27
C LYS A 175 10.00 -15.32 16.37
N ASN A 176 10.05 -14.90 17.62
CA ASN A 176 9.53 -15.63 18.77
C ASN A 176 8.14 -15.17 19.23
N GLU A 177 7.58 -14.14 18.63
CA GLU A 177 6.28 -13.58 18.99
C GLU A 177 5.21 -13.97 17.96
N ASP A 178 3.97 -14.10 18.38
CA ASP A 178 2.86 -14.46 17.51
C ASP A 178 2.10 -13.18 17.08
N LEU A 179 2.01 -12.97 15.76
CA LEU A 179 1.37 -11.84 15.13
C LEU A 179 -0.07 -12.20 14.76
N ILE A 180 -1.04 -11.86 15.60
CA ILE A 180 -2.47 -12.19 15.35
C ILE A 180 -3.13 -11.10 14.49
N MET A 181 -2.88 -9.83 14.80
CA MET A 181 -3.32 -8.69 13.97
C MET A 181 -2.13 -8.26 13.10
N THR A 182 -2.05 -8.79 11.90
CA THR A 182 -0.87 -8.87 11.05
C THR A 182 -0.11 -7.57 10.85
N ASP A 183 -0.74 -6.55 10.30
CA ASP A 183 -0.12 -5.25 9.99
C ASP A 183 0.09 -4.39 11.25
N ARG A 184 -0.91 -4.23 12.08
CA ARG A 184 -0.83 -3.41 13.30
C ARG A 184 0.10 -4.00 14.34
N ALA A 185 0.03 -5.33 14.57
CA ALA A 185 0.95 -5.99 15.50
C ALA A 185 2.41 -5.89 15.01
N LEU A 186 2.62 -5.99 13.69
CA LEU A 186 3.94 -5.82 13.11
C LEU A 186 4.47 -4.38 13.30
N GLU A 187 3.63 -3.36 13.09
CA GLU A 187 3.99 -1.96 13.34
C GLU A 187 4.45 -1.76 14.78
N GLU A 188 3.67 -2.23 15.75
CA GLU A 188 3.96 -2.09 17.18
C GLU A 188 5.28 -2.77 17.59
N LEU A 189 5.62 -3.88 16.95
CA LEU A 189 6.86 -4.60 17.23
C LEU A 189 8.08 -4.03 16.51
N ILE A 190 7.89 -3.46 15.32
CA ILE A 190 8.99 -2.81 14.59
C ILE A 190 9.30 -1.43 15.18
N PHE A 191 8.29 -0.69 15.63
CA PHE A 191 8.44 0.68 16.09
C PHE A 191 8.07 0.81 17.57
N ASP A 192 8.99 1.31 18.37
CA ASP A 192 8.69 1.76 19.71
C ASP A 192 8.08 3.16 19.64
N GLN A 193 6.74 3.22 19.53
CA GLN A 193 6.01 4.48 19.40
C GLN A 193 6.00 5.28 20.72
N GLY A 194 6.10 4.61 21.89
CA GLY A 194 6.04 5.24 23.19
C GLY A 194 4.81 6.14 23.36
N TYR A 195 5.02 7.38 23.80
CA TYR A 195 3.96 8.40 23.94
C TYR A 195 3.80 9.30 22.71
N ASN A 196 4.42 8.97 21.58
CA ASN A 196 4.31 9.76 20.36
C ASN A 196 2.88 9.59 19.76
N PRO A 197 2.07 10.67 19.67
CA PRO A 197 0.72 10.59 19.11
C PRO A 197 0.71 10.52 17.57
N PHE A 198 1.85 10.79 16.92
CA PHE A 198 1.94 10.79 15.45
C PHE A 198 2.28 9.41 14.91
N PRO A 199 1.59 8.93 13.86
CA PRO A 199 1.92 7.67 13.23
C PRO A 199 3.33 7.70 12.63
N LEU A 200 4.05 6.59 12.77
CA LEU A 200 5.42 6.42 12.26
C LEU A 200 5.44 5.75 10.88
N VAL A 201 4.30 5.20 10.47
CA VAL A 201 4.10 4.55 9.18
C VAL A 201 2.88 5.12 8.48
N ARG A 202 2.88 5.05 7.15
CA ARG A 202 1.72 5.34 6.33
C ARG A 202 1.18 4.04 5.75
N TYR A 203 -0.13 3.85 5.82
CA TYR A 203 -0.80 2.73 5.17
C TYR A 203 -1.44 3.17 3.85
N SER A 204 -1.45 2.28 2.87
CA SER A 204 -2.22 2.47 1.65
C SER A 204 -2.65 1.12 1.07
N GLU A 205 -3.88 1.06 0.58
CA GLU A 205 -4.42 -0.08 -0.16
C GLU A 205 -4.22 0.06 -1.67
N ARG A 206 -3.56 1.14 -2.10
CA ARG A 206 -3.39 1.51 -3.51
C ARG A 206 -2.01 1.18 -4.05
N PRO A 207 -1.90 0.28 -5.03
CA PRO A 207 -0.62 -0.07 -5.65
C PRO A 207 0.07 1.09 -6.39
N ASP A 208 -0.68 2.07 -6.91
CA ASP A 208 -0.12 3.25 -7.58
C ASP A 208 0.57 4.20 -6.57
N VAL A 209 -0.02 4.40 -5.40
CA VAL A 209 0.56 5.20 -4.30
C VAL A 209 1.84 4.55 -3.79
N VAL A 210 1.76 3.26 -3.44
CA VAL A 210 2.90 2.50 -2.92
C VAL A 210 4.06 2.48 -3.93
N SER A 211 3.77 2.25 -5.21
CA SER A 211 4.79 2.25 -6.26
C SER A 211 5.48 3.61 -6.41
N THR A 212 4.74 4.70 -6.26
CA THR A 212 5.29 6.07 -6.29
C THR A 212 6.24 6.30 -5.11
N HIS A 213 5.87 5.88 -3.90
CA HIS A 213 6.73 6.00 -2.72
C HIS A 213 8.00 5.16 -2.85
N ILE A 214 7.91 3.90 -3.31
CA ILE A 214 9.08 3.06 -3.60
C ILE A 214 10.01 3.75 -4.61
N HIS A 215 9.45 4.41 -5.63
CA HIS A 215 10.25 5.15 -6.61
C HIS A 215 11.00 6.35 -6.01
N HIS A 216 10.49 6.93 -4.93
CA HIS A 216 11.14 7.98 -4.15
C HIS A 216 12.16 7.46 -3.11
N GLY A 217 12.32 6.14 -2.97
CA GLY A 217 13.29 5.53 -2.07
C GLY A 217 12.72 5.03 -0.74
N TYR A 218 11.40 4.96 -0.63
CA TYR A 218 10.71 4.42 0.55
C TYR A 218 10.78 2.89 0.56
N LEU A 219 10.68 2.32 1.76
CA LEU A 219 10.45 0.91 1.99
C LEU A 219 8.94 0.67 2.07
N ALA A 220 8.44 -0.27 1.31
CA ALA A 220 7.09 -0.79 1.46
C ALA A 220 7.14 -2.18 2.09
N ILE A 221 6.30 -2.41 3.11
CA ILE A 221 6.17 -3.70 3.80
C ILE A 221 4.76 -4.23 3.52
N ILE A 222 4.72 -5.37 2.85
CA ILE A 222 3.48 -6.10 2.54
C ILE A 222 3.38 -7.25 3.53
N CYS A 223 2.26 -7.34 4.25
CA CYS A 223 1.96 -8.48 5.09
C CYS A 223 0.99 -9.42 4.36
N ASP A 224 1.24 -10.71 4.40
CA ASP A 224 0.25 -11.69 3.95
C ASP A 224 -1.00 -11.57 4.82
N THR A 225 -2.18 -11.82 4.25
CA THR A 225 -3.48 -11.66 4.91
C THR A 225 -3.91 -10.23 5.23
N SER A 226 -3.18 -9.19 4.79
CA SER A 226 -3.58 -7.79 4.89
C SER A 226 -3.66 -7.14 3.50
N SER A 227 -4.74 -6.39 3.26
CA SER A 227 -4.88 -5.57 2.06
C SER A 227 -4.14 -4.23 2.15
N SER A 228 -3.63 -3.87 3.33
CA SER A 228 -2.93 -2.61 3.58
C SER A 228 -1.42 -2.80 3.55
N VAL A 229 -0.73 -1.93 2.82
CA VAL A 229 0.73 -1.92 2.71
C VAL A 229 1.30 -0.77 3.53
N MET A 230 2.26 -1.07 4.40
CA MET A 230 2.97 -0.08 5.20
C MET A 230 4.10 0.56 4.40
N MET A 231 4.23 1.88 4.47
CA MET A 231 5.30 2.65 3.82
C MET A 231 6.14 3.40 4.85
N LEU A 232 7.46 3.40 4.65
CA LEU A 232 8.47 3.95 5.56
C LEU A 232 9.61 4.64 4.79
N PRO A 233 10.22 5.69 5.34
CA PRO A 233 9.78 6.48 6.48
C PRO A 233 8.54 7.30 6.14
N THR A 234 7.84 7.85 7.12
CA THR A 234 6.74 8.77 6.84
C THR A 234 6.89 10.06 7.64
N THR A 235 6.38 11.15 7.09
CA THR A 235 6.32 12.45 7.73
C THR A 235 4.86 12.87 7.92
N LEU A 236 4.58 13.78 8.87
CA LEU A 236 3.25 14.31 9.07
C LEU A 236 2.64 14.89 7.77
N PHE A 237 3.45 15.53 6.96
CA PHE A 237 3.00 16.12 5.69
C PHE A 237 2.58 15.06 4.66
N GLU A 238 3.27 13.93 4.62
CA GLU A 238 2.95 12.82 3.71
C GLU A 238 1.67 12.08 4.14
N ILE A 239 1.39 11.99 5.44
CA ILE A 239 0.14 11.41 5.94
C ILE A 239 -1.05 12.26 5.49
N LEU A 240 -0.88 13.57 5.48
CA LEU A 240 -1.92 14.52 5.04
C LEU A 240 -2.05 14.60 3.50
N GLU A 241 -1.09 14.06 2.75
CA GLU A 241 -1.10 14.12 1.29
C GLU A 241 -2.10 13.14 0.67
N HIS A 242 -2.89 13.62 -0.29
CA HIS A 242 -3.87 12.80 -1.00
C HIS A 242 -3.45 12.51 -2.43
N VAL A 243 -3.85 11.34 -2.93
CA VAL A 243 -3.50 10.82 -4.28
C VAL A 243 -3.86 11.79 -5.40
N GLU A 244 -4.96 12.50 -5.27
CA GLU A 244 -5.43 13.46 -6.27
C GLU A 244 -4.46 14.64 -6.49
N GLU A 245 -3.65 15.00 -5.50
CA GLU A 245 -2.67 16.10 -5.60
C GLU A 245 -1.57 15.78 -6.63
N HIS A 246 -1.13 14.52 -6.70
CA HIS A 246 -0.12 14.07 -7.64
C HIS A 246 -0.63 13.91 -9.08
N ARG A 247 -1.95 13.87 -9.26
CA ARG A 247 -2.58 13.66 -10.58
C ARG A 247 -2.96 14.95 -11.29
N GLN A 248 -3.00 16.05 -10.56
CA GLN A 248 -3.32 17.37 -11.10
C GLN A 248 -2.07 18.04 -11.71
N THR A 249 -2.31 19.10 -12.49
CA THR A 249 -1.21 19.94 -12.94
C THR A 249 -0.47 20.54 -11.73
N PRO A 250 0.85 20.83 -11.84
CA PRO A 250 1.64 21.28 -10.67
C PRO A 250 1.04 22.50 -9.94
N ILE A 251 0.43 23.43 -10.67
CA ILE A 251 -0.21 24.63 -10.10
C ILE A 251 -1.46 24.23 -9.29
N ILE A 252 -2.33 23.39 -9.87
CA ILE A 252 -3.56 22.96 -9.21
C ILE A 252 -3.24 22.08 -8.01
N GLY A 253 -2.28 21.14 -8.14
CA GLY A 253 -1.83 20.29 -7.03
C GLY A 253 -1.27 21.10 -5.85
N THR A 254 -0.46 22.13 -6.15
CA THR A 254 0.07 23.04 -5.12
C THR A 254 -1.06 23.82 -4.42
N PHE A 255 -2.07 24.27 -5.19
CA PHE A 255 -3.20 25.00 -4.62
C PHE A 255 -4.08 24.11 -3.73
N ILE A 256 -4.35 22.87 -4.15
CA ILE A 256 -5.09 21.87 -3.33
C ILE A 256 -4.33 21.58 -2.04
N ARG A 257 -3.00 21.40 -2.11
CA ARG A 257 -2.14 21.20 -0.94
C ARG A 257 -2.19 22.38 0.03
N LEU A 258 -2.16 23.62 -0.49
CA LEU A 258 -2.28 24.83 0.33
C LEU A 258 -3.64 24.89 1.05
N ILE A 259 -4.73 24.58 0.36
CA ILE A 259 -6.08 24.53 0.94
C ILE A 259 -6.11 23.50 2.08
N ARG A 260 -5.57 22.30 1.85
CA ARG A 260 -5.55 21.22 2.86
C ARG A 260 -4.76 21.61 4.11
N PHE A 261 -3.55 22.16 3.96
CA PHE A 261 -2.79 22.63 5.12
C PHE A 261 -3.50 23.77 5.84
N SER A 262 -4.16 24.65 5.11
CA SER A 262 -4.99 25.70 5.70
C SER A 262 -6.18 25.12 6.47
N ALA A 263 -6.81 24.05 5.96
CA ALA A 263 -7.90 23.35 6.64
C ALA A 263 -7.41 22.70 7.94
N VAL A 264 -6.30 21.97 7.92
CA VAL A 264 -5.70 21.39 9.14
C VAL A 264 -5.33 22.46 10.16
N PHE A 265 -4.75 23.59 9.69
CA PHE A 265 -4.45 24.72 10.57
C PHE A 265 -5.72 25.31 11.20
N LEU A 266 -6.79 25.49 10.41
CA LEU A 266 -8.09 25.93 10.89
C LEU A 266 -8.70 24.95 11.90
N SER A 267 -8.62 23.66 11.65
CA SER A 267 -9.14 22.64 12.57
C SER A 267 -8.53 22.77 13.97
N ILE A 268 -7.22 23.04 14.07
CA ILE A 268 -6.52 23.16 15.34
C ILE A 268 -6.75 24.53 16.00
N TYR A 269 -6.69 25.61 15.23
CA TYR A 269 -6.61 26.95 15.77
C TYR A 269 -7.92 27.73 15.77
N LEU A 270 -8.95 27.33 14.99
CA LEU A 270 -10.18 28.09 14.83
C LEU A 270 -10.93 28.29 16.15
N VAL A 271 -11.12 27.23 16.92
CA VAL A 271 -11.86 27.28 18.20
C VAL A 271 -11.09 28.08 19.25
N PRO A 272 -9.78 27.86 19.51
CA PRO A 272 -8.99 28.69 20.42
C PRO A 272 -8.95 30.18 20.01
N LEU A 273 -8.77 30.46 18.72
CA LEU A 273 -8.71 31.83 18.21
C LEU A 273 -10.05 32.55 18.38
N TRP A 274 -11.17 31.89 18.06
CA TRP A 274 -12.50 32.40 18.31
C TRP A 274 -12.75 32.71 19.79
N MET A 275 -12.34 31.81 20.69
CA MET A 275 -12.45 32.03 22.13
C MET A 275 -11.68 33.27 22.60
N LEU A 276 -10.46 33.48 22.08
CA LEU A 276 -9.64 34.65 22.42
C LEU A 276 -10.26 35.95 21.93
N ILE A 277 -10.80 35.98 20.72
CA ILE A 277 -11.38 37.16 20.13
C ILE A 277 -12.71 37.57 20.84
N VAL A 278 -13.60 36.60 21.06
CA VAL A 278 -14.94 36.88 21.60
C VAL A 278 -14.90 37.16 23.10
N ASN A 279 -14.03 36.54 23.85
CA ASN A 279 -14.02 36.65 25.32
C ASN A 279 -13.09 37.76 25.87
N GLN A 280 -12.37 38.51 25.02
CA GLN A 280 -11.52 39.66 25.43
C GLN A 280 -10.63 39.34 26.68
N GLY A 281 -10.10 38.14 26.78
CA GLY A 281 -9.15 37.73 27.83
C GLY A 281 -9.74 37.02 29.06
N SER A 282 -11.07 36.84 29.16
CA SER A 282 -11.67 36.05 30.26
C SER A 282 -12.47 34.86 29.69
N VAL A 283 -11.90 33.66 29.74
CA VAL A 283 -12.59 32.44 29.29
C VAL A 283 -13.50 31.92 30.41
N SER A 284 -14.81 31.90 30.19
CA SER A 284 -15.75 31.28 31.11
C SER A 284 -15.60 29.76 31.13
N LEU A 285 -15.46 29.17 32.33
CA LEU A 285 -15.43 27.70 32.49
C LEU A 285 -16.63 27.00 31.87
N LYS A 286 -17.81 27.66 31.86
CA LYS A 286 -19.00 27.11 31.20
C LYS A 286 -18.81 26.96 29.69
N LYS A 287 -18.23 27.96 29.02
CA LYS A 287 -17.96 27.89 27.57
C LYS A 287 -16.91 26.82 27.23
N LEU A 288 -15.84 26.72 28.04
CA LEU A 288 -14.85 25.68 27.89
C LEU A 288 -15.47 24.27 28.02
N PHE A 289 -16.28 24.08 29.04
CA PHE A 289 -16.99 22.81 29.25
C PHE A 289 -17.95 22.46 28.10
N SER A 290 -18.69 23.46 27.58
CA SER A 290 -19.58 23.28 26.44
C SER A 290 -18.83 22.88 25.16
N ILE A 291 -17.64 23.45 24.90
CA ILE A 291 -16.80 23.08 23.76
C ILE A 291 -16.33 21.62 23.88
N ILE A 292 -15.81 21.24 25.04
CA ILE A 292 -15.36 19.85 25.28
C ILE A 292 -16.52 18.86 25.13
N LEU A 293 -17.72 19.25 25.59
CA LEU A 293 -18.90 18.40 25.48
C LEU A 293 -19.36 18.23 24.03
N VAL A 294 -19.32 19.29 23.22
CA VAL A 294 -19.65 19.23 21.77
C VAL A 294 -18.62 18.39 21.03
N GLU A 295 -17.32 18.58 21.27
CA GLU A 295 -16.26 17.76 20.68
C GLU A 295 -16.45 16.27 21.01
N LEU A 296 -16.70 15.96 22.28
CA LEU A 296 -16.99 14.59 22.71
C LEU A 296 -18.24 14.01 22.02
N ALA A 297 -19.31 14.81 21.89
CA ALA A 297 -20.53 14.36 21.25
C ALA A 297 -20.33 14.09 19.74
N VAL A 298 -19.59 14.95 19.05
CA VAL A 298 -19.26 14.76 17.63
C VAL A 298 -18.36 13.55 17.43
N GLU A 299 -17.36 13.33 18.30
CA GLU A 299 -16.48 12.17 18.21
C GLU A 299 -17.22 10.84 18.51
N LEU A 300 -18.09 10.81 19.51
CA LEU A 300 -18.95 9.65 19.76
C LEU A 300 -19.86 9.34 18.56
N LEU A 301 -20.36 10.35 17.91
CA LEU A 301 -21.19 10.20 16.72
C LEU A 301 -20.37 9.68 15.54
N ARG A 302 -19.13 10.14 15.36
CA ARG A 302 -18.19 9.66 14.37
C ARG A 302 -17.88 8.17 14.58
N ILE A 303 -17.57 7.77 15.81
CA ILE A 303 -17.34 6.35 16.17
C ILE A 303 -18.58 5.50 15.87
N ALA A 304 -19.77 5.99 16.23
CA ALA A 304 -21.03 5.29 15.97
C ALA A 304 -21.29 5.09 14.47
N THR A 305 -20.97 6.08 13.63
CA THR A 305 -21.15 5.97 12.16
C THR A 305 -20.18 5.01 11.50
N ILE A 306 -18.96 4.86 12.01
CA ILE A 306 -17.97 3.91 11.48
C ILE A 306 -18.41 2.45 11.67
N HIS A 307 -19.12 2.16 12.77
CA HIS A 307 -19.54 0.81 13.11
C HIS A 307 -20.93 0.42 12.59
N THR A 308 -21.64 1.34 11.92
CA THR A 308 -22.96 1.05 11.37
C THR A 308 -22.93 0.84 9.86
N PRO A 309 -23.77 -0.08 9.30
CA PRO A 309 -23.92 -0.24 7.86
C PRO A 309 -24.34 1.08 7.19
N ASP A 310 -23.84 1.34 5.98
CA ASP A 310 -24.02 2.58 5.23
C ASP A 310 -25.48 3.06 5.12
N SER A 311 -26.41 2.11 4.97
CA SER A 311 -27.85 2.42 4.88
C SER A 311 -28.44 3.04 6.15
N ILE A 312 -27.88 2.68 7.31
CA ILE A 312 -28.33 3.17 8.62
C ILE A 312 -27.51 4.39 9.03
N SER A 313 -26.23 4.43 8.67
CA SER A 313 -25.30 5.52 8.97
C SER A 313 -25.81 6.88 8.51
N ASN A 314 -26.35 6.99 7.28
CA ASN A 314 -26.94 8.21 6.76
C ASN A 314 -28.15 8.68 7.59
N THR A 315 -29.01 7.76 8.03
CA THR A 315 -30.17 8.07 8.86
C THR A 315 -29.76 8.50 10.27
N MET A 316 -28.77 7.84 10.86
CA MET A 316 -28.19 8.22 12.16
C MET A 316 -27.57 9.61 12.11
N GLY A 317 -26.84 9.95 11.02
CA GLY A 317 -26.28 11.28 10.82
C GLY A 317 -27.35 12.37 10.78
N MET A 318 -28.47 12.15 10.09
CA MET A 318 -29.59 13.10 10.08
C MET A 318 -30.24 13.27 11.44
N ILE A 319 -30.49 12.18 12.16
CA ILE A 319 -31.07 12.23 13.52
C ILE A 319 -30.12 12.98 14.46
N ALA A 320 -28.83 12.69 14.39
CA ALA A 320 -27.83 13.37 15.19
C ALA A 320 -27.74 14.87 14.90
N ALA A 321 -27.81 15.26 13.63
CA ALA A 321 -27.82 16.67 13.24
C ALA A 321 -29.01 17.42 13.84
N ILE A 322 -30.20 16.81 13.87
CA ILE A 322 -31.41 17.40 14.50
C ILE A 322 -31.24 17.46 16.03
N LEU A 323 -30.79 16.39 16.64
CA LEU A 323 -30.61 16.32 18.10
C LEU A 323 -29.57 17.31 18.62
N LEU A 324 -28.42 17.40 17.97
CA LEU A 324 -27.35 18.30 18.37
C LEU A 324 -27.61 19.74 17.89
N GLY A 325 -28.16 19.92 16.68
CA GLY A 325 -28.35 21.21 16.09
C GLY A 325 -29.60 21.98 16.59
N GLU A 326 -30.67 21.28 16.86
CA GLU A 326 -31.95 21.95 17.21
C GLU A 326 -32.24 21.77 18.70
N PHE A 327 -32.40 20.55 19.18
CA PHE A 327 -32.80 20.29 20.57
C PHE A 327 -31.73 20.70 21.59
N ALA A 328 -30.45 20.45 21.35
CA ALA A 328 -29.40 20.76 22.31
C ALA A 328 -29.19 22.28 22.48
N ILE A 329 -29.39 23.05 21.40
CA ILE A 329 -29.39 24.54 21.44
C ILE A 329 -30.63 25.06 22.16
N GLU A 330 -31.81 24.54 21.87
CA GLU A 330 -33.07 24.96 22.49
C GLU A 330 -33.06 24.68 24.00
N LEU A 331 -32.50 23.55 24.43
CA LEU A 331 -32.36 23.23 25.86
C LEU A 331 -31.22 24.02 26.55
N GLY A 332 -30.44 24.81 25.81
CA GLY A 332 -29.38 25.64 26.37
C GLY A 332 -28.10 24.89 26.77
N PHE A 333 -27.91 23.68 26.31
CA PHE A 333 -26.67 22.91 26.54
C PHE A 333 -25.49 23.57 25.84
N PHE A 334 -25.70 24.10 24.61
CA PHE A 334 -24.68 24.75 23.81
C PHE A 334 -25.21 26.05 23.21
N SER A 335 -24.33 27.00 22.92
CA SER A 335 -24.69 28.13 22.05
C SER A 335 -24.49 27.73 20.57
N GLY A 336 -25.34 28.26 19.67
CA GLY A 336 -25.23 28.02 18.24
C GLY A 336 -23.86 28.42 17.66
N GLU A 337 -23.22 29.43 18.26
CA GLU A 337 -21.84 29.83 17.90
C GLU A 337 -20.82 28.76 18.18
N ILE A 338 -20.87 28.11 19.35
CA ILE A 338 -19.94 27.00 19.71
C ILE A 338 -20.11 25.86 18.71
N LEU A 339 -21.35 25.44 18.44
CA LEU A 339 -21.62 24.37 17.52
C LEU A 339 -21.11 24.68 16.10
N LEU A 340 -21.30 25.93 15.63
CA LEU A 340 -20.80 26.35 14.32
C LEU A 340 -19.29 26.24 14.20
N PHE A 341 -18.53 26.81 15.14
CA PHE A 341 -17.08 26.82 15.07
C PHE A 341 -16.46 25.43 15.26
N VAL A 342 -17.00 24.64 16.18
CA VAL A 342 -16.60 23.25 16.37
C VAL A 342 -16.90 22.40 15.12
N SER A 343 -18.08 22.55 14.52
CA SER A 343 -18.43 21.82 13.29
C SER A 343 -17.53 22.19 12.11
N ILE A 344 -17.19 23.48 11.93
CA ILE A 344 -16.22 23.90 10.90
C ILE A 344 -14.85 23.27 11.18
N GLY A 345 -14.37 23.29 12.44
CA GLY A 345 -13.12 22.67 12.83
C GLY A 345 -13.08 21.18 12.49
N ASN A 346 -14.14 20.43 12.79
CA ASN A 346 -14.24 18.99 12.51
C ASN A 346 -14.39 18.67 11.01
N VAL A 347 -15.00 19.52 10.21
CA VAL A 347 -15.08 19.34 8.73
C VAL A 347 -13.72 19.63 8.09
N CYS A 348 -12.89 20.48 8.70
CA CYS A 348 -11.56 20.83 8.22
C CYS A 348 -10.46 19.81 8.62
N GLY A 349 -10.66 19.02 9.67
CA GLY A 349 -9.74 17.98 10.15
C GLY A 349 -10.09 16.64 9.58
#